data_3a86f4fa8bed0251609fd19250dec806
#
_entry.id   3a86f4fa8bed0251609fd19250dec806
#
_cell.length_a   1.000
_cell.length_b   1.000
_cell.length_c   1.000
_cell.angle_alpha   90.00
_cell.angle_beta   90.00
_cell.angle_gamma   90.00
#
_symmetry.space_group_name_H-M   'P 1'
#
loop_
_entity.id
_entity.type
_entity.pdbx_description
1 polymer ?
#
loop_
_entity_poly.entity_id
_entity_poly.type
_entity_poly.pdbx_seq_one_letter_code
_entity_poly.pdbx_strand_id
1 'polypeptide(L)'
;MAVFFLLIADRAWVVFLKDCFTVIMRGNATIRARRQLRAVPHLAEAPAPVPEVQTAPLATPAGALLTKEELADIHAPKAMLEALRTRQFDVRRFKQVLSYEAELEKLQIELVKLQRWAQEKRRRIAILFEGRDAAGKGGTIRRFIEHLNPRAMRIVALPKPTEEETGQWYFQRYMKQLPNKGEIVFFDRSWYNRAVVEPVNGFCTKEQYERFMRQVPEFEHMLYEDGITLIKFWFSISKQEQLKRFRSRGKNPLKQWKLSPIDAKAQELWDNYTKYKELMFSRTHTTFSPWIIVRANNKMKARLESIRYVLSNIDYEGKTEAALSLHPDPNIVTRFHRSVIELD
;
A
#
# COMPACT_ATOMS: atom_id res chain seq x y z
N MET A 1 5.15 -24.86 20.34
CA MET A 1 6.38 -24.56 19.57
C MET A 1 6.31 -23.25 18.77
N ALA A 2 5.16 -22.81 18.27
CA ALA A 2 5.03 -21.56 17.51
C ALA A 2 5.14 -20.27 18.35
N VAL A 3 4.72 -20.29 19.62
CA VAL A 3 4.78 -19.14 20.54
C VAL A 3 6.22 -18.83 21.00
N PHE A 4 7.10 -19.82 21.00
CA PHE A 4 8.49 -19.62 21.39
C PHE A 4 9.33 -18.93 20.29
N PHE A 5 8.96 -19.08 19.01
CA PHE A 5 9.68 -18.43 17.90
C PHE A 5 9.31 -16.94 17.74
N LEU A 6 8.09 -16.53 18.11
CA LEU A 6 7.70 -15.10 18.05
C LEU A 6 8.40 -14.27 19.14
N LEU A 7 8.57 -14.85 20.35
CA LEU A 7 9.26 -14.19 21.46
C LEU A 7 10.77 -14.03 21.22
N ILE A 8 11.38 -14.91 20.43
CA ILE A 8 12.80 -14.83 20.09
C ILE A 8 13.05 -13.75 19.01
N ALA A 9 12.13 -13.57 18.06
CA ALA A 9 12.24 -12.53 17.04
C ALA A 9 12.18 -11.11 17.64
N ASP A 10 11.26 -10.86 18.58
CA ASP A 10 11.15 -9.57 19.26
C ASP A 10 12.38 -9.24 20.12
N ARG A 11 12.91 -10.21 20.83
CA ARG A 11 14.13 -10.01 21.64
C ARG A 11 15.39 -9.81 20.79
N ALA A 12 15.51 -10.43 19.65
CA ALA A 12 16.64 -10.24 18.74
C ALA A 12 16.71 -8.82 18.19
N TRP A 13 15.57 -8.20 17.87
CA TRP A 13 15.50 -6.80 17.41
C TRP A 13 15.79 -5.78 18.50
N VAL A 14 15.32 -6.01 19.72
CA VAL A 14 15.62 -5.16 20.88
C VAL A 14 17.11 -5.23 21.26
N VAL A 15 17.72 -6.41 21.15
CA VAL A 15 19.16 -6.59 21.37
C VAL A 15 19.97 -5.91 20.27
N PHE A 16 19.57 -6.04 19.00
CA PHE A 16 20.24 -5.37 17.88
C PHE A 16 20.20 -3.83 17.98
N LEU A 17 19.08 -3.26 18.43
CA LEU A 17 18.99 -1.82 18.68
C LEU A 17 19.81 -1.38 19.91
N LYS A 18 19.88 -2.20 20.97
CA LYS A 18 20.77 -1.94 22.12
C LYS A 18 22.24 -2.06 21.73
N ASP A 19 22.60 -3.04 20.90
CA ASP A 19 23.98 -3.20 20.45
C ASP A 19 24.39 -2.12 19.46
N CYS A 20 23.53 -1.66 18.55
CA CYS A 20 23.80 -0.51 17.70
C CYS A 20 23.97 0.79 18.52
N PHE A 21 23.16 0.99 19.56
CA PHE A 21 23.31 2.15 20.43
C PHE A 21 24.58 2.06 21.30
N THR A 22 24.93 0.87 21.75
CA THR A 22 26.16 0.59 22.52
C THR A 22 27.40 0.70 21.65
N VAL A 23 27.35 0.29 20.38
CA VAL A 23 28.46 0.43 19.42
C VAL A 23 28.67 1.90 19.04
N ILE A 24 27.63 2.70 18.88
CA ILE A 24 27.74 4.13 18.61
C ILE A 24 28.31 4.89 19.82
N MET A 25 27.98 4.47 21.05
CA MET A 25 28.48 5.10 22.28
C MET A 25 29.83 4.52 22.79
N ARG A 26 30.23 3.33 22.32
CA ARG A 26 31.52 2.69 22.65
C ARG A 26 32.58 2.77 21.56
N GLY A 27 32.30 3.43 20.45
CA GLY A 27 33.21 3.61 19.31
C GLY A 27 34.46 4.43 19.60
N ASN A 28 34.67 4.88 20.85
CA ASN A 28 35.88 5.57 21.30
C ASN A 28 36.72 4.79 22.31
N ALA A 29 36.45 3.53 22.56
CA ALA A 29 37.31 2.75 23.43
C ALA A 29 37.42 1.31 22.95
N THR A 30 38.64 0.94 22.60
CA THR A 30 39.13 -0.43 22.51
C THR A 30 39.19 -1.06 21.11
N ILE A 31 40.16 -0.60 20.33
CA ILE A 31 40.97 -1.49 19.51
C ILE A 31 42.32 -1.62 20.25
N ARG A 32 42.40 -2.51 21.17
CA ARG A 32 43.65 -3.06 21.69
C ARG A 32 43.44 -4.54 21.89
N ALA A 33 44.02 -5.35 20.98
CA ALA A 33 44.82 -6.50 21.38
C ALA A 33 45.25 -7.33 20.17
N ARG A 34 46.56 -7.47 20.11
CA ARG A 34 47.41 -8.54 19.52
C ARG A 34 47.81 -8.37 18.06
N ARG A 35 48.91 -7.63 17.89
CA ARG A 35 50.01 -8.07 17.03
C ARG A 35 51.34 -7.82 17.74
N GLN A 36 52.14 -8.85 17.79
CA GLN A 36 53.46 -8.86 18.42
C GLN A 36 54.45 -7.96 17.72
N LEU A 37 55.18 -7.28 18.52
CA LEU A 37 56.48 -6.61 18.43
C LEU A 37 57.41 -6.96 17.26
N ARG A 38 57.80 -5.94 16.49
CA ARG A 38 59.19 -5.71 16.10
C ARG A 38 59.50 -4.23 16.29
N ALA A 39 60.52 -3.98 17.03
CA ALA A 39 61.05 -2.66 17.41
C ALA A 39 61.77 -1.97 16.25
N VAL A 40 61.55 -0.67 16.08
CA VAL A 40 62.53 0.27 15.49
C VAL A 40 62.34 1.62 16.19
N PRO A 41 63.40 2.37 16.53
CA PRO A 41 63.40 3.46 17.46
C PRO A 41 63.30 4.86 16.78
N HIS A 42 63.08 5.82 17.64
CA HIS A 42 63.33 7.26 17.58
C HIS A 42 62.21 8.23 17.19
N LEU A 43 61.81 9.00 18.22
CA LEU A 43 61.57 10.45 18.32
C LEU A 43 60.61 11.09 17.27
N ALA A 44 59.46 11.43 17.77
CA ALA A 44 58.78 12.69 17.46
C ALA A 44 57.78 13.05 18.58
N GLU A 45 57.76 14.29 18.93
CA GLU A 45 57.00 14.95 19.99
C GLU A 45 55.51 14.60 20.06
N ALA A 46 54.98 14.58 21.27
CA ALA A 46 53.55 14.41 21.51
C ALA A 46 52.78 15.58 20.93
N PRO A 47 51.70 15.31 20.13
CA PRO A 47 50.81 16.38 19.71
C PRO A 47 50.05 16.96 20.91
N ALA A 48 49.89 18.28 20.90
CA ALA A 48 49.14 19.05 21.87
C ALA A 48 47.72 18.48 22.12
N PRO A 49 47.18 18.63 23.35
CA PRO A 49 45.84 18.16 23.64
C PRO A 49 44.79 18.87 22.74
N VAL A 50 44.02 18.07 22.05
CA VAL A 50 42.87 18.54 21.26
C VAL A 50 41.91 19.22 22.23
N PRO A 51 41.45 20.44 21.99
CA PRO A 51 40.51 21.11 22.89
C PRO A 51 39.23 20.30 22.98
N GLU A 52 38.77 20.05 24.22
CA GLU A 52 37.46 19.51 24.50
C GLU A 52 36.41 20.33 23.76
N VAL A 53 35.80 19.72 22.72
CA VAL A 53 34.59 20.28 22.09
C VAL A 53 33.50 20.20 23.14
N GLN A 54 33.25 21.28 23.85
CA GLN A 54 32.04 21.45 24.63
C GLN A 54 30.86 21.30 23.65
N THR A 55 30.23 20.13 23.69
CA THR A 55 28.95 19.92 23.03
C THR A 55 27.94 20.79 23.76
N ALA A 56 27.70 21.99 23.24
CA ALA A 56 26.53 22.76 23.63
C ALA A 56 25.29 21.91 23.45
N PRO A 57 24.36 21.86 24.41
CA PRO A 57 23.12 21.13 24.25
C PRO A 57 22.41 21.70 23.01
N LEU A 58 22.12 20.83 22.04
CA LEU A 58 21.35 21.16 20.87
C LEU A 58 20.02 21.78 21.34
N ALA A 59 19.88 23.06 21.18
CA ALA A 59 18.64 23.78 21.42
C ALA A 59 17.61 23.28 20.44
N THR A 60 16.74 22.39 20.91
CA THR A 60 15.53 21.98 20.19
C THR A 60 14.58 23.17 20.15
N PRO A 61 13.91 23.41 19.00
CA PRO A 61 12.84 24.41 18.98
C PRO A 61 11.80 24.01 20.01
N ALA A 62 11.43 24.95 20.86
CA ALA A 62 10.57 24.77 22.02
C ALA A 62 9.32 23.95 21.64
N GLY A 63 9.10 22.82 22.28
CA GLY A 63 7.79 22.20 22.40
C GLY A 63 7.58 20.80 21.82
N ALA A 64 8.62 20.03 21.48
CA ALA A 64 8.35 18.71 20.88
C ALA A 64 9.44 17.66 21.21
N LEU A 65 9.67 17.44 22.49
CA LEU A 65 10.40 16.24 22.93
C LEU A 65 9.45 15.04 22.89
N LEU A 66 9.86 13.99 22.15
CA LEU A 66 9.20 12.69 22.25
C LEU A 66 9.56 12.08 23.60
N THR A 67 8.56 11.56 24.31
CA THR A 67 8.78 10.82 25.54
C THR A 67 9.43 9.46 25.23
N LYS A 68 10.02 8.81 26.25
CA LYS A 68 10.60 7.47 26.10
C LYS A 68 9.54 6.44 25.68
N GLU A 69 8.30 6.61 26.15
CA GLU A 69 7.15 5.78 25.81
C GLU A 69 6.76 5.97 24.34
N GLU A 70 6.69 7.23 23.85
CA GLU A 70 6.42 7.51 22.43
C GLU A 70 7.52 6.98 21.50
N LEU A 71 8.77 6.87 21.98
CA LEU A 71 9.89 6.28 21.23
C LEU A 71 9.86 4.75 21.24
N ALA A 72 9.33 4.12 22.29
CA ALA A 72 9.20 2.66 22.38
C ALA A 72 8.16 2.10 21.39
N ASP A 73 7.16 2.90 21.01
CA ASP A 73 6.08 2.52 20.08
C ASP A 73 6.43 2.74 18.60
N ILE A 74 7.70 3.03 18.26
CA ILE A 74 8.11 3.26 16.88
C ILE A 74 8.29 1.94 16.13
N HIS A 75 7.27 1.57 15.35
CA HIS A 75 7.32 0.40 14.48
C HIS A 75 7.77 0.67 13.02
N ALA A 76 8.27 1.88 12.74
CA ALA A 76 8.72 2.28 11.40
C ALA A 76 10.22 2.65 11.35
N PRO A 77 11.13 1.66 11.39
CA PRO A 77 12.59 1.89 11.46
C PRO A 77 13.12 2.76 10.32
N LYS A 78 12.51 2.65 9.13
CA LYS A 78 12.94 3.37 7.93
C LYS A 78 12.63 4.87 7.98
N ALA A 79 11.48 5.24 8.51
CA ALA A 79 11.11 6.65 8.68
C ALA A 79 11.98 7.34 9.74
N MET A 80 12.31 6.62 10.80
CA MET A 80 13.21 7.06 11.84
C MET A 80 14.65 7.24 11.32
N LEU A 81 15.17 6.27 10.55
CA LEU A 81 16.49 6.37 9.92
C LEU A 81 16.57 7.54 8.94
N GLU A 82 15.52 7.81 8.19
CA GLU A 82 15.45 8.94 7.26
C GLU A 82 15.43 10.29 8.03
N ALA A 83 14.69 10.37 9.13
CA ALA A 83 14.67 11.54 10.01
C ALA A 83 16.02 11.80 10.67
N LEU A 84 16.69 10.74 11.17
CA LEU A 84 18.04 10.84 11.75
C LEU A 84 19.11 11.26 10.73
N ARG A 85 19.01 10.76 9.48
CA ARG A 85 19.97 11.13 8.41
C ARG A 85 19.86 12.58 7.97
N THR A 86 18.67 13.14 7.96
CA THR A 86 18.43 14.50 7.46
C THR A 86 18.64 15.57 8.53
N ARG A 87 18.82 15.19 9.80
CA ARG A 87 18.86 16.09 10.96
C ARG A 87 17.70 17.11 11.03
N GLN A 88 16.69 16.93 10.18
CA GLN A 88 15.47 17.72 10.14
C GLN A 88 14.32 16.84 10.61
N PHE A 89 13.97 16.94 11.87
CA PHE A 89 12.93 16.16 12.49
C PHE A 89 11.61 16.92 12.47
N ASP A 90 10.73 16.58 11.54
CA ASP A 90 9.35 17.06 11.52
C ASP A 90 8.50 16.21 12.48
N VAL A 91 8.36 16.67 13.72
CA VAL A 91 7.61 15.98 14.78
C VAL A 91 6.16 15.74 14.39
N ARG A 92 5.51 16.66 13.65
CA ARG A 92 4.10 16.47 13.21
C ARG A 92 3.99 15.32 12.23
N ARG A 93 4.90 15.30 11.26
CA ARG A 93 4.96 14.21 10.28
C ARG A 93 5.28 12.87 10.94
N PHE A 94 6.17 12.88 11.91
CA PHE A 94 6.54 11.69 12.67
C PHE A 94 5.36 11.13 13.47
N LYS A 95 4.66 11.98 14.25
CA LYS A 95 3.43 11.58 14.96
C LYS A 95 2.36 11.03 14.01
N GLN A 96 2.20 11.62 12.83
CA GLN A 96 1.28 11.11 11.81
C GLN A 96 1.67 9.71 11.31
N VAL A 97 2.97 9.44 11.14
CA VAL A 97 3.45 8.11 10.72
C VAL A 97 3.23 7.09 11.82
N LEU A 98 3.53 7.43 13.08
CA LEU A 98 3.30 6.55 14.23
C LEU A 98 1.82 6.19 14.38
N SER A 99 0.95 7.19 14.36
CA SER A 99 -0.50 6.98 14.43
C SER A 99 -1.01 6.12 13.27
N TYR A 100 -0.47 6.35 12.07
CA TYR A 100 -0.82 5.54 10.90
C TYR A 100 -0.39 4.08 11.05
N GLU A 101 0.84 3.79 11.50
CA GLU A 101 1.33 2.42 11.65
C GLU A 101 0.57 1.69 12.76
N ALA A 102 0.32 2.32 13.91
CA ALA A 102 -0.46 1.74 14.99
C ALA A 102 -1.92 1.43 14.58
N GLU A 103 -2.52 2.28 13.78
CA GLU A 103 -3.87 2.07 13.25
C GLU A 103 -3.89 0.99 12.18
N LEU A 104 -2.88 0.96 11.30
CA LEU A 104 -2.72 -0.05 10.27
C LEU A 104 -2.56 -1.44 10.88
N GLU A 105 -1.75 -1.60 11.92
CA GLU A 105 -1.55 -2.86 12.64
C GLU A 105 -2.87 -3.43 13.15
N LYS A 106 -3.69 -2.61 13.81
CA LYS A 106 -5.02 -3.02 14.29
C LYS A 106 -5.92 -3.49 13.15
N LEU A 107 -5.91 -2.78 12.01
CA LEU A 107 -6.68 -3.17 10.82
C LEU A 107 -6.15 -4.46 10.19
N GLN A 108 -4.84 -4.68 10.22
CA GLN A 108 -4.22 -5.90 9.71
C GLN A 108 -4.55 -7.12 10.58
N ILE A 109 -4.69 -6.95 11.90
CA ILE A 109 -5.21 -7.99 12.80
C ILE A 109 -6.63 -8.39 12.38
N GLU A 110 -7.49 -7.42 12.09
CA GLU A 110 -8.85 -7.69 11.62
C GLU A 110 -8.87 -8.37 10.24
N LEU A 111 -7.95 -8.02 9.32
CA LEU A 111 -7.80 -8.71 8.04
C LEU A 111 -7.40 -10.19 8.22
N VAL A 112 -6.57 -10.51 9.20
CA VAL A 112 -6.20 -11.91 9.52
C VAL A 112 -7.42 -12.67 10.05
N LYS A 113 -8.25 -12.07 10.90
CA LYS A 113 -9.53 -12.67 11.36
C LYS A 113 -10.47 -12.92 10.18
N LEU A 114 -10.65 -11.92 9.31
CA LEU A 114 -11.45 -12.04 8.08
C LEU A 114 -10.96 -13.17 7.19
N GLN A 115 -9.64 -13.29 6.97
CA GLN A 115 -9.09 -14.37 6.15
C GLN A 115 -9.35 -15.75 6.76
N ARG A 116 -9.15 -15.89 8.08
CA ARG A 116 -9.43 -17.13 8.80
C ARG A 116 -10.90 -17.54 8.64
N TRP A 117 -11.81 -16.60 8.88
CA TRP A 117 -13.24 -16.82 8.68
C TRP A 117 -13.57 -17.20 7.22
N ALA A 118 -12.96 -16.52 6.24
CA ALA A 118 -13.16 -16.83 4.83
C ALA A 118 -12.74 -18.28 4.49
N GLN A 119 -11.63 -18.76 5.08
CA GLN A 119 -11.18 -20.14 4.92
C GLN A 119 -12.15 -21.14 5.57
N GLU A 120 -12.55 -20.92 6.82
CA GLU A 120 -13.46 -21.78 7.58
C GLU A 120 -14.85 -21.87 6.93
N LYS A 121 -15.39 -20.74 6.50
CA LYS A 121 -16.71 -20.66 5.82
C LYS A 121 -16.61 -20.86 4.30
N ARG A 122 -15.42 -21.19 3.78
CA ARG A 122 -15.18 -21.42 2.35
C ARG A 122 -15.64 -20.26 1.45
N ARG A 123 -15.56 -19.02 1.95
CA ARG A 123 -15.96 -17.82 1.20
C ARG A 123 -14.96 -17.51 0.09
N ARG A 124 -15.46 -16.93 -0.99
CA ARG A 124 -14.67 -16.49 -2.13
C ARG A 124 -14.74 -14.98 -2.22
N ILE A 125 -13.59 -14.32 -2.14
CA ILE A 125 -13.53 -12.84 -2.10
C ILE A 125 -12.60 -12.36 -3.20
N ALA A 126 -13.09 -11.49 -4.08
CA ALA A 126 -12.33 -10.83 -5.12
C ALA A 126 -12.34 -9.31 -4.89
N ILE A 127 -11.17 -8.70 -4.81
CA ILE A 127 -11.04 -7.26 -4.59
C ILE A 127 -10.27 -6.65 -5.77
N LEU A 128 -10.93 -5.77 -6.52
CA LEU A 128 -10.39 -5.12 -7.69
C LEU A 128 -9.83 -3.74 -7.31
N PHE A 129 -8.59 -3.51 -7.68
CA PHE A 129 -7.91 -2.23 -7.49
C PHE A 129 -7.74 -1.54 -8.84
N GLU A 130 -8.65 -0.65 -9.15
CA GLU A 130 -8.64 0.16 -10.35
C GLU A 130 -8.31 1.64 -10.03
N GLY A 131 -8.04 2.42 -11.02
CA GLY A 131 -7.78 3.85 -10.86
C GLY A 131 -6.59 4.37 -11.66
N ARG A 132 -6.34 5.66 -11.53
CA ARG A 132 -5.28 6.39 -12.23
C ARG A 132 -3.90 5.77 -12.00
N ASP A 133 -3.02 5.95 -12.96
CA ASP A 133 -1.61 5.58 -12.78
C ASP A 133 -1.00 6.41 -11.64
N ALA A 134 -0.10 5.79 -10.91
CA ALA A 134 0.49 6.33 -9.68
C ALA A 134 -0.51 6.60 -8.52
N ALA A 135 -1.79 6.20 -8.61
CA ALA A 135 -2.76 6.41 -7.54
C ALA A 135 -2.45 5.67 -6.24
N GLY A 136 -1.64 4.61 -6.30
CA GLY A 136 -1.19 3.90 -5.10
C GLY A 136 -1.78 2.51 -4.92
N LYS A 137 -2.43 1.94 -5.94
CA LYS A 137 -3.05 0.61 -5.96
C LYS A 137 -2.14 -0.47 -5.36
N GLY A 138 -1.02 -0.79 -6.00
CA GLY A 138 -0.11 -1.84 -5.54
C GLY A 138 0.51 -1.58 -4.15
N GLY A 139 0.63 -0.29 -3.72
CA GLY A 139 1.05 0.05 -2.36
C GLY A 139 -0.04 -0.20 -1.33
N THR A 140 -1.30 -0.11 -1.71
CA THR A 140 -2.45 -0.45 -0.87
C THR A 140 -2.62 -1.97 -0.79
N ILE A 141 -2.56 -2.68 -1.91
CA ILE A 141 -2.57 -4.15 -1.94
C ILE A 141 -1.50 -4.70 -0.99
N ARG A 142 -0.28 -4.15 -1.04
CA ARG A 142 0.80 -4.58 -0.15
C ARG A 142 0.42 -4.47 1.34
N ARG A 143 -0.31 -3.43 1.74
CA ARG A 143 -0.76 -3.26 3.14
C ARG A 143 -1.90 -4.21 3.53
N PHE A 144 -2.74 -4.59 2.58
CA PHE A 144 -3.72 -5.65 2.80
C PHE A 144 -3.08 -7.01 3.09
N ILE A 145 -2.05 -7.37 2.31
CA ILE A 145 -1.52 -8.74 2.30
C ILE A 145 -0.37 -8.98 3.28
N GLU A 146 0.16 -7.95 3.92
CA GLU A 146 1.43 -7.97 4.65
C GLU A 146 1.51 -9.08 5.72
N HIS A 147 0.39 -9.38 6.36
CA HIS A 147 0.27 -10.41 7.41
C HIS A 147 -0.71 -11.54 7.05
N LEU A 148 -1.26 -11.55 5.85
CA LEU A 148 -2.15 -12.61 5.41
C LEU A 148 -1.37 -13.90 5.09
N ASN A 149 -2.02 -15.05 5.33
CA ASN A 149 -1.49 -16.34 4.93
C ASN A 149 -1.40 -16.43 3.39
N PRO A 150 -0.20 -16.55 2.80
CA PRO A 150 -0.03 -16.58 1.35
C PRO A 150 -0.63 -17.81 0.66
N ARG A 151 -0.98 -18.86 1.41
CA ARG A 151 -1.62 -20.06 0.86
C ARG A 151 -3.12 -19.87 0.57
N ALA A 152 -3.74 -18.84 1.15
CA ALA A 152 -5.17 -18.55 1.02
C ALA A 152 -5.43 -17.16 0.41
N MET A 153 -4.44 -16.59 -0.25
CA MET A 153 -4.60 -15.36 -1.01
C MET A 153 -3.69 -15.34 -2.25
N ARG A 154 -4.09 -14.59 -3.28
CA ARG A 154 -3.27 -14.32 -4.45
C ARG A 154 -3.37 -12.86 -4.86
N ILE A 155 -2.27 -12.38 -5.47
CA ILE A 155 -2.28 -11.12 -6.22
C ILE A 155 -2.29 -11.48 -7.70
N VAL A 156 -3.24 -10.92 -8.41
CA VAL A 156 -3.37 -11.08 -9.86
C VAL A 156 -3.03 -9.76 -10.55
N ALA A 157 -1.93 -9.76 -11.30
CA ALA A 157 -1.50 -8.65 -12.13
C ALA A 157 -1.17 -9.21 -13.51
N LEU A 158 -2.18 -9.29 -14.37
CA LEU A 158 -2.02 -9.92 -15.69
C LEU A 158 -1.21 -9.02 -16.62
N PRO A 159 -0.24 -9.57 -17.36
CA PRO A 159 0.50 -8.85 -18.38
C PRO A 159 -0.39 -8.54 -19.60
N LYS A 160 0.18 -7.89 -20.62
CA LYS A 160 -0.49 -7.76 -21.92
C LYS A 160 -0.97 -9.14 -22.41
N PRO A 161 -2.19 -9.25 -22.99
CA PRO A 161 -2.69 -10.51 -23.53
C PRO A 161 -1.71 -11.12 -24.53
N THR A 162 -1.59 -12.45 -24.51
CA THR A 162 -0.89 -13.19 -25.56
C THR A 162 -1.69 -13.17 -26.86
N GLU A 163 -1.10 -13.61 -27.96
CA GLU A 163 -1.79 -13.71 -29.24
C GLU A 163 -2.98 -14.67 -29.15
N GLU A 164 -2.80 -15.81 -28.50
CA GLU A 164 -3.87 -16.76 -28.23
C GLU A 164 -5.02 -16.14 -27.41
N GLU A 165 -4.69 -15.45 -26.30
CA GLU A 165 -5.68 -14.79 -25.45
C GLU A 165 -6.46 -13.68 -26.17
N THR A 166 -5.88 -13.05 -27.20
CA THR A 166 -6.59 -12.03 -28.01
C THR A 166 -7.70 -12.61 -28.86
N GLY A 167 -7.58 -13.90 -29.26
CA GLY A 167 -8.60 -14.65 -29.98
C GLY A 167 -9.70 -15.24 -29.11
N GLN A 168 -9.52 -15.24 -27.80
CA GLN A 168 -10.47 -15.80 -26.85
C GLN A 168 -11.51 -14.78 -26.39
N TRP A 169 -12.57 -15.27 -25.73
CA TRP A 169 -13.50 -14.39 -25.04
C TRP A 169 -12.76 -13.57 -23.97
N TYR A 170 -12.98 -12.26 -23.97
CA TYR A 170 -12.18 -11.31 -23.16
C TYR A 170 -12.06 -11.67 -21.67
N PHE A 171 -13.15 -12.17 -21.08
CA PHE A 171 -13.17 -12.51 -19.65
C PHE A 171 -12.44 -13.83 -19.32
N GLN A 172 -12.16 -14.69 -20.31
CA GLN A 172 -11.62 -16.04 -20.09
C GLN A 172 -10.30 -16.02 -19.31
N ARG A 173 -9.40 -15.10 -19.60
CA ARG A 173 -8.14 -14.96 -18.87
C ARG A 173 -8.32 -14.54 -17.40
N TYR A 174 -9.37 -13.78 -17.08
CA TYR A 174 -9.70 -13.34 -15.74
C TYR A 174 -10.47 -14.42 -14.96
N MET A 175 -11.32 -15.18 -15.63
CA MET A 175 -12.06 -16.29 -15.00
C MET A 175 -11.13 -17.32 -14.39
N LYS A 176 -10.01 -17.63 -15.06
CA LYS A 176 -8.96 -18.54 -14.54
C LYS A 176 -8.33 -18.02 -13.24
N GLN A 177 -8.51 -16.75 -12.92
CA GLN A 177 -7.94 -16.08 -11.77
C GLN A 177 -8.95 -15.80 -10.66
N LEU A 178 -10.20 -16.22 -10.81
CA LEU A 178 -11.21 -16.06 -9.76
C LEU A 178 -10.85 -16.86 -8.50
N PRO A 179 -11.32 -16.43 -7.32
CA PRO A 179 -10.97 -17.08 -6.06
C PRO A 179 -11.53 -18.49 -5.95
N ASN A 180 -10.73 -19.40 -5.44
CA ASN A 180 -11.16 -20.70 -4.96
C ASN A 180 -11.89 -20.58 -3.62
N LYS A 181 -12.55 -21.66 -3.17
CA LYS A 181 -13.21 -21.70 -1.86
C LYS A 181 -12.20 -21.42 -0.73
N GLY A 182 -12.48 -20.42 0.08
CA GLY A 182 -11.62 -19.97 1.18
C GLY A 182 -10.47 -19.04 0.75
N GLU A 183 -10.49 -18.50 -0.46
CA GLU A 183 -9.43 -17.69 -1.02
C GLU A 183 -9.83 -16.21 -1.17
N ILE A 184 -8.89 -15.31 -0.91
CA ILE A 184 -9.00 -13.88 -1.19
C ILE A 184 -8.07 -13.53 -2.36
N VAL A 185 -8.61 -12.98 -3.44
CA VAL A 185 -7.84 -12.58 -4.61
C VAL A 185 -7.84 -11.07 -4.76
N PHE A 186 -6.65 -10.49 -4.88
CA PHE A 186 -6.40 -9.06 -5.08
C PHE A 186 -6.00 -8.82 -6.52
N PHE A 187 -6.84 -8.12 -7.30
CA PHE A 187 -6.54 -7.77 -8.68
C PHE A 187 -5.87 -6.38 -8.75
N ASP A 188 -4.58 -6.31 -9.09
CA ASP A 188 -3.92 -5.05 -9.47
C ASP A 188 -4.19 -4.78 -10.94
N ARG A 189 -5.26 -4.06 -11.22
CA ARG A 189 -6.01 -3.97 -12.48
C ARG A 189 -6.77 -5.27 -12.79
N SER A 190 -7.84 -5.14 -13.51
CA SER A 190 -8.78 -6.24 -13.78
C SER A 190 -9.30 -6.18 -15.23
N TRP A 191 -10.39 -6.85 -15.48
CA TRP A 191 -11.14 -6.75 -16.74
C TRP A 191 -11.53 -5.31 -17.09
N TYR A 192 -11.56 -4.39 -16.14
CA TYR A 192 -11.82 -2.98 -16.38
C TYR A 192 -10.72 -2.24 -17.15
N ASN A 193 -9.59 -2.88 -17.46
CA ASN A 193 -8.66 -2.35 -18.46
C ASN A 193 -9.36 -2.02 -19.77
N ARG A 194 -10.34 -2.83 -20.21
CA ARG A 194 -11.14 -2.61 -21.43
C ARG A 194 -12.11 -1.45 -21.31
N ALA A 195 -12.46 -1.03 -20.08
CA ALA A 195 -13.34 0.11 -19.88
C ALA A 195 -12.61 1.46 -19.99
N VAL A 196 -11.34 1.54 -19.62
CA VAL A 196 -10.62 2.81 -19.49
C VAL A 196 -9.27 2.81 -20.22
N VAL A 197 -8.34 1.94 -19.82
CA VAL A 197 -6.96 1.97 -20.32
C VAL A 197 -6.88 1.62 -21.79
N GLU A 198 -7.59 0.59 -22.22
CA GLU A 198 -7.52 0.08 -23.59
C GLU A 198 -8.12 1.07 -24.61
N PRO A 199 -9.33 1.63 -24.43
CA PRO A 199 -9.87 2.57 -25.39
C PRO A 199 -9.11 3.90 -25.43
N VAL A 200 -8.58 4.38 -24.28
CA VAL A 200 -7.78 5.62 -24.24
C VAL A 200 -6.48 5.49 -25.04
N ASN A 201 -5.86 4.31 -25.04
CA ASN A 201 -4.59 4.07 -25.69
C ASN A 201 -4.73 3.36 -27.06
N GLY A 202 -5.95 3.14 -27.54
CA GLY A 202 -6.18 2.46 -28.82
C GLY A 202 -5.85 0.96 -28.81
N PHE A 203 -5.90 0.29 -27.65
CA PHE A 203 -5.60 -1.15 -27.51
C PHE A 203 -6.81 -2.04 -27.76
N CYS A 204 -7.99 -1.47 -27.96
CA CYS A 204 -9.18 -2.18 -28.38
C CYS A 204 -9.98 -1.37 -29.41
N THR A 205 -10.79 -2.06 -30.21
CA THR A 205 -11.71 -1.39 -31.14
C THR A 205 -12.94 -0.85 -30.40
N LYS A 206 -13.69 0.04 -31.07
CA LYS A 206 -14.95 0.55 -30.54
C LYS A 206 -15.97 -0.56 -30.28
N GLU A 207 -16.04 -1.53 -31.16
CA GLU A 207 -16.94 -2.69 -31.07
C GLU A 207 -16.56 -3.58 -29.89
N GLN A 208 -15.26 -3.81 -29.63
CA GLN A 208 -14.78 -4.54 -28.47
C GLN A 208 -15.09 -3.82 -27.17
N TYR A 209 -14.91 -2.51 -27.13
CA TYR A 209 -15.28 -1.67 -25.98
C TYR A 209 -16.78 -1.75 -25.69
N GLU A 210 -17.65 -1.50 -26.69
CA GLU A 210 -19.09 -1.51 -26.50
C GLU A 210 -19.62 -2.89 -26.12
N ARG A 211 -19.05 -3.95 -26.68
CA ARG A 211 -19.37 -5.34 -26.29
C ARG A 211 -19.04 -5.57 -24.82
N PHE A 212 -17.84 -5.17 -24.39
CA PHE A 212 -17.43 -5.29 -23.01
C PHE A 212 -18.35 -4.52 -22.06
N MET A 213 -18.70 -3.29 -22.40
CA MET A 213 -19.56 -2.43 -21.55
C MET A 213 -20.99 -2.98 -21.39
N ARG A 214 -21.47 -3.80 -22.33
CA ARG A 214 -22.74 -4.55 -22.19
C ARG A 214 -22.57 -5.80 -21.34
N GLN A 215 -21.47 -6.54 -21.53
CA GLN A 215 -21.27 -7.85 -20.93
C GLN A 215 -20.79 -7.78 -19.47
N VAL A 216 -20.06 -6.74 -19.07
CA VAL A 216 -19.44 -6.70 -17.73
C VAL A 216 -20.45 -6.69 -16.58
N PRO A 217 -21.60 -6.00 -16.63
CA PRO A 217 -22.61 -6.11 -15.56
C PRO A 217 -23.21 -7.50 -15.46
N GLU A 218 -23.44 -8.17 -16.59
CA GLU A 218 -23.94 -9.55 -16.63
C GLU A 218 -22.91 -10.54 -16.07
N PHE A 219 -21.64 -10.38 -16.46
CA PHE A 219 -20.53 -11.17 -15.93
C PHE A 219 -20.41 -11.05 -14.41
N GLU A 220 -20.44 -9.82 -13.89
CA GLU A 220 -20.37 -9.57 -12.44
C GLU A 220 -21.61 -10.06 -11.70
N HIS A 221 -22.79 -10.03 -12.34
CA HIS A 221 -24.02 -10.60 -11.78
C HIS A 221 -23.90 -12.11 -11.63
N MET A 222 -23.39 -12.82 -12.63
CA MET A 222 -23.12 -14.27 -12.52
C MET A 222 -22.13 -14.59 -11.40
N LEU A 223 -21.08 -13.77 -11.21
CA LEU A 223 -20.14 -13.95 -10.08
C LEU A 223 -20.83 -13.76 -8.73
N TYR A 224 -21.72 -12.78 -8.63
CA TYR A 224 -22.50 -12.52 -7.43
C TYR A 224 -23.45 -13.67 -7.11
N GLU A 225 -24.20 -14.18 -8.10
CA GLU A 225 -25.11 -15.33 -7.94
C GLU A 225 -24.36 -16.61 -7.57
N ASP A 226 -23.16 -16.80 -8.11
CA ASP A 226 -22.26 -17.90 -7.75
C ASP A 226 -21.63 -17.74 -6.33
N GLY A 227 -21.96 -16.65 -5.61
CA GLY A 227 -21.55 -16.39 -4.23
C GLY A 227 -20.14 -15.84 -4.09
N ILE A 228 -19.57 -15.19 -5.11
CA ILE A 228 -18.30 -14.46 -5.00
C ILE A 228 -18.59 -13.06 -4.44
N THR A 229 -17.97 -12.73 -3.33
CA THR A 229 -17.98 -11.36 -2.81
C THR A 229 -17.03 -10.50 -3.66
N LEU A 230 -17.59 -9.60 -4.46
CA LEU A 230 -16.83 -8.71 -5.34
C LEU A 230 -16.79 -7.29 -4.80
N ILE A 231 -15.60 -6.74 -4.58
CA ILE A 231 -15.37 -5.36 -4.16
C ILE A 231 -14.57 -4.62 -5.24
N LYS A 232 -15.11 -3.50 -5.74
CA LYS A 232 -14.46 -2.71 -6.80
C LYS A 232 -14.02 -1.36 -6.28
N PHE A 233 -12.71 -1.14 -6.16
CA PHE A 233 -12.13 0.14 -5.82
C PHE A 233 -11.69 0.93 -7.04
N TRP A 234 -11.97 2.22 -7.03
CA TRP A 234 -11.36 3.20 -7.93
C TRP A 234 -10.51 4.19 -7.15
N PHE A 235 -9.19 4.11 -7.27
CA PHE A 235 -8.25 5.03 -6.64
C PHE A 235 -8.14 6.32 -7.47
N SER A 236 -8.70 7.40 -6.94
CA SER A 236 -8.73 8.72 -7.55
C SER A 236 -7.66 9.63 -6.97
N ILE A 237 -6.89 10.27 -7.84
CA ILE A 237 -5.93 11.32 -7.49
C ILE A 237 -6.09 12.52 -8.42
N SER A 238 -5.64 13.69 -7.99
CA SER A 238 -5.58 14.87 -8.84
C SER A 238 -4.47 14.78 -9.89
N LYS A 239 -4.62 15.50 -11.00
CA LYS A 239 -3.63 15.60 -12.08
C LYS A 239 -2.26 16.05 -11.54
N GLN A 240 -2.28 17.04 -10.63
CA GLN A 240 -1.06 17.55 -9.98
C GLN A 240 -0.38 16.49 -9.09
N GLU A 241 -1.15 15.74 -8.30
CA GLU A 241 -0.59 14.68 -7.46
C GLU A 241 0.00 13.54 -8.29
N GLN A 242 -0.63 13.19 -9.42
CA GLN A 242 -0.09 12.21 -10.35
C GLN A 242 1.27 12.66 -10.89
N LEU A 243 1.38 13.90 -11.38
CA LEU A 243 2.62 14.47 -11.89
C LEU A 243 3.73 14.47 -10.83
N LYS A 244 3.41 14.88 -9.59
CA LYS A 244 4.33 14.83 -8.45
C LYS A 244 4.85 13.42 -8.20
N ARG A 245 3.97 12.42 -8.27
CA ARG A 245 4.32 11.01 -8.06
C ARG A 245 5.19 10.46 -9.18
N PHE A 246 4.93 10.81 -10.44
CA PHE A 246 5.77 10.43 -11.58
C PHE A 246 7.18 11.01 -11.45
N ARG A 247 7.30 12.30 -11.12
CA ARG A 247 8.60 12.95 -10.85
C ARG A 247 9.36 12.26 -9.71
N SER A 248 8.66 11.89 -8.63
CA SER A 248 9.26 11.17 -7.51
C SER A 248 9.72 9.75 -7.89
N ARG A 249 9.01 9.06 -8.80
CA ARG A 249 9.43 7.75 -9.31
C ARG A 249 10.71 7.85 -10.13
N GLY A 250 10.82 8.85 -11.01
CA GLY A 250 12.00 9.07 -11.83
C GLY A 250 13.27 9.33 -11.03
N LYS A 251 13.14 10.01 -9.87
CA LYS A 251 14.27 10.29 -8.98
C LYS A 251 14.69 9.12 -8.07
N ASN A 252 13.85 8.08 -7.93
CA ASN A 252 14.13 6.98 -7.00
C ASN A 252 14.48 5.69 -7.78
N PRO A 253 15.75 5.23 -7.74
CA PRO A 253 16.19 4.02 -8.45
C PRO A 253 15.33 2.78 -8.17
N LEU A 254 14.84 2.63 -6.93
CA LEU A 254 13.97 1.52 -6.52
C LEU A 254 12.54 1.60 -7.10
N LYS A 255 12.19 2.70 -7.79
CA LYS A 255 10.85 2.94 -8.33
C LYS A 255 10.85 3.26 -9.83
N GLN A 256 12.00 3.43 -10.46
CA GLN A 256 12.13 3.75 -11.88
C GLN A 256 11.47 2.67 -12.76
N TRP A 257 11.60 1.40 -12.41
CA TRP A 257 10.98 0.28 -13.12
C TRP A 257 9.44 0.37 -13.21
N LYS A 258 8.80 1.24 -12.39
CA LYS A 258 7.35 1.50 -12.41
C LYS A 258 6.95 2.55 -13.44
N LEU A 259 7.91 3.20 -14.09
CA LEU A 259 7.62 4.15 -15.15
C LEU A 259 7.46 3.40 -16.47
N SER A 260 6.39 3.68 -17.18
CA SER A 260 6.07 3.09 -18.48
C SER A 260 5.89 4.18 -19.54
N PRO A 261 5.98 3.85 -20.83
CA PRO A 261 5.66 4.79 -21.90
C PRO A 261 4.21 5.32 -21.81
N ILE A 262 3.29 4.55 -21.24
CA ILE A 262 1.90 4.97 -21.02
C ILE A 262 1.84 6.08 -19.97
N ASP A 263 2.69 6.02 -18.92
CA ASP A 263 2.75 7.05 -17.88
C ASP A 263 3.14 8.41 -18.43
N ALA A 264 4.00 8.47 -19.47
CA ALA A 264 4.40 9.70 -20.14
C ALA A 264 3.20 10.41 -20.81
N LYS A 265 2.29 9.64 -21.42
CA LYS A 265 1.09 10.15 -22.09
C LYS A 265 -0.10 10.38 -21.11
N ALA A 266 -0.03 9.85 -19.90
CA ALA A 266 -1.16 9.90 -18.96
C ALA A 266 -1.60 11.32 -18.57
N GLN A 267 -0.70 12.30 -18.61
CA GLN A 267 -0.98 13.71 -18.35
C GLN A 267 -1.67 14.41 -19.54
N GLU A 268 -1.28 14.05 -20.75
CA GLU A 268 -1.88 14.58 -21.99
C GLU A 268 -3.29 14.01 -22.19
N LEU A 269 -3.45 12.71 -21.96
CA LEU A 269 -4.71 11.99 -22.11
C LEU A 269 -5.63 12.09 -20.88
N TRP A 270 -5.34 12.99 -19.95
CA TRP A 270 -6.07 13.10 -18.67
C TRP A 270 -7.58 13.18 -18.84
N ASP A 271 -8.06 13.99 -19.78
CA ASP A 271 -9.48 14.22 -20.00
C ASP A 271 -10.15 13.03 -20.68
N ASN A 272 -9.45 12.35 -21.60
CA ASN A 272 -9.92 11.09 -22.17
C ASN A 272 -10.09 10.02 -21.09
N TYR A 273 -9.10 9.86 -20.20
CA TYR A 273 -9.23 8.98 -19.05
C TYR A 273 -10.41 9.37 -18.14
N THR A 274 -10.68 10.65 -17.96
CA THR A 274 -11.83 11.13 -17.17
C THR A 274 -13.15 10.72 -17.84
N LYS A 275 -13.28 10.97 -19.13
CA LYS A 275 -14.46 10.60 -19.93
C LYS A 275 -14.76 9.10 -19.82
N TYR A 276 -13.79 8.25 -20.10
CA TYR A 276 -13.99 6.79 -20.04
C TYR A 276 -14.25 6.27 -18.62
N LYS A 277 -13.62 6.87 -17.61
CA LYS A 277 -13.93 6.58 -16.20
C LYS A 277 -15.40 6.89 -15.86
N GLU A 278 -15.93 8.03 -16.29
CA GLU A 278 -17.32 8.42 -16.02
C GLU A 278 -18.30 7.53 -16.74
N LEU A 279 -18.04 7.19 -18.00
CA LEU A 279 -18.81 6.20 -18.74
C LEU A 279 -18.78 4.83 -18.07
N MET A 280 -17.62 4.40 -17.58
CA MET A 280 -17.49 3.14 -16.84
C MET A 280 -18.37 3.16 -15.58
N PHE A 281 -18.28 4.21 -14.76
CA PHE A 281 -19.10 4.29 -13.56
C PHE A 281 -20.60 4.30 -13.87
N SER A 282 -21.04 5.12 -14.81
CA SER A 282 -22.46 5.24 -15.15
C SER A 282 -23.06 3.94 -15.69
N ARG A 283 -22.27 3.15 -16.43
CA ARG A 283 -22.78 1.95 -17.12
C ARG A 283 -22.55 0.64 -16.33
N THR A 284 -21.61 0.62 -15.37
CA THR A 284 -21.20 -0.60 -14.68
C THR A 284 -21.34 -0.55 -13.16
N HIS A 285 -21.88 0.54 -12.59
CA HIS A 285 -22.26 0.60 -11.20
C HIS A 285 -23.61 -0.10 -11.00
N THR A 286 -23.61 -1.13 -10.17
CA THR A 286 -24.83 -1.90 -9.84
C THR A 286 -25.00 -2.00 -8.33
N THR A 287 -26.15 -2.42 -7.87
CA THR A 287 -26.45 -2.61 -6.44
C THR A 287 -25.64 -3.75 -5.83
N PHE A 288 -25.45 -4.84 -6.57
CA PHE A 288 -24.71 -6.03 -6.16
C PHE A 288 -23.18 -5.90 -6.34
N SER A 289 -22.72 -5.01 -7.22
CA SER A 289 -21.32 -4.75 -7.49
C SER A 289 -21.07 -3.23 -7.67
N PRO A 290 -21.11 -2.45 -6.57
CA PRO A 290 -20.95 -1.00 -6.62
C PRO A 290 -19.49 -0.59 -6.83
N TRP A 291 -19.29 0.56 -7.51
CA TRP A 291 -18.01 1.24 -7.51
C TRP A 291 -17.78 1.99 -6.21
N ILE A 292 -16.61 1.80 -5.63
CA ILE A 292 -16.15 2.47 -4.42
C ILE A 292 -14.98 3.38 -4.78
N ILE A 293 -15.21 4.66 -4.65
CA ILE A 293 -14.22 5.70 -4.98
C ILE A 293 -13.36 5.96 -3.75
N VAL A 294 -12.05 5.82 -3.89
CA VAL A 294 -11.05 6.10 -2.85
C VAL A 294 -10.29 7.37 -3.23
N ARG A 295 -10.42 8.44 -2.46
CA ARG A 295 -9.64 9.68 -2.61
C ARG A 295 -8.20 9.45 -2.14
N ALA A 296 -7.28 9.24 -3.08
CA ALA A 296 -5.96 8.70 -2.80
C ALA A 296 -4.81 9.74 -2.87
N ASN A 297 -5.10 11.05 -2.81
CA ASN A 297 -4.07 12.07 -2.71
C ASN A 297 -3.22 11.87 -1.44
N ASN A 298 -3.84 11.51 -0.32
CA ASN A 298 -3.13 11.03 0.87
C ASN A 298 -3.08 9.49 0.87
N LYS A 299 -1.88 8.93 0.68
CA LYS A 299 -1.68 7.48 0.60
C LYS A 299 -1.98 6.75 1.91
N MET A 300 -1.66 7.34 3.06
CA MET A 300 -1.88 6.71 4.37
C MET A 300 -3.38 6.57 4.61
N LYS A 301 -4.13 7.66 4.48
CA LYS A 301 -5.60 7.62 4.62
C LYS A 301 -6.24 6.67 3.62
N ALA A 302 -5.87 6.72 2.34
CA ALA A 302 -6.42 5.83 1.33
C ALA A 302 -6.22 4.34 1.66
N ARG A 303 -5.08 3.97 2.25
CA ARG A 303 -4.79 2.59 2.67
C ARG A 303 -5.66 2.16 3.83
N LEU A 304 -5.70 2.96 4.91
CA LEU A 304 -6.49 2.66 6.09
C LEU A 304 -7.97 2.53 5.72
N GLU A 305 -8.50 3.52 5.00
CA GLU A 305 -9.92 3.57 4.69
C GLU A 305 -10.37 2.52 3.67
N SER A 306 -9.49 2.10 2.76
CA SER A 306 -9.78 0.95 1.88
C SER A 306 -9.89 -0.35 2.68
N ILE A 307 -9.01 -0.56 3.67
CA ILE A 307 -9.07 -1.73 4.55
C ILE A 307 -10.35 -1.69 5.40
N ARG A 308 -10.65 -0.54 6.02
CA ARG A 308 -11.90 -0.35 6.77
C ARG A 308 -13.13 -0.67 5.94
N TYR A 309 -13.16 -0.21 4.69
CA TYR A 309 -14.28 -0.49 3.81
C TYR A 309 -14.48 -1.98 3.59
N VAL A 310 -13.43 -2.75 3.35
CA VAL A 310 -13.54 -4.21 3.20
C VAL A 310 -14.05 -4.85 4.48
N LEU A 311 -13.45 -4.49 5.62
CA LEU A 311 -13.82 -5.03 6.93
C LEU A 311 -15.26 -4.66 7.34
N SER A 312 -15.73 -3.45 6.98
CA SER A 312 -17.08 -3.01 7.29
C SER A 312 -18.16 -3.74 6.49
N ASN A 313 -17.85 -4.12 5.24
CA ASN A 313 -18.81 -4.72 4.30
C ASN A 313 -18.87 -6.26 4.33
N ILE A 314 -18.03 -6.90 5.11
CA ILE A 314 -18.04 -8.36 5.26
C ILE A 314 -18.29 -8.68 6.73
N ASP A 315 -19.27 -9.56 6.99
CA ASP A 315 -19.56 -10.02 8.33
C ASP A 315 -18.76 -11.29 8.61
N TYR A 316 -17.70 -11.12 9.41
CA TYR A 316 -16.81 -12.18 9.86
C TYR A 316 -16.86 -12.33 11.39
N GLU A 317 -16.50 -13.49 11.88
CA GLU A 317 -16.50 -13.82 13.30
C GLU A 317 -15.48 -12.97 14.07
N GLY A 318 -15.89 -12.44 15.23
CA GLY A 318 -15.08 -11.56 16.07
C GLY A 318 -14.98 -10.10 15.58
N LYS A 319 -15.75 -9.70 14.56
CA LYS A 319 -15.79 -8.33 14.05
C LYS A 319 -16.27 -7.31 15.09
N THR A 320 -17.22 -7.68 15.95
CA THR A 320 -17.77 -6.83 17.01
C THR A 320 -16.77 -6.53 18.12
N GLU A 321 -15.71 -7.33 18.22
CA GLU A 321 -14.63 -7.21 19.20
C GLU A 321 -13.44 -6.41 18.66
N ALA A 322 -13.61 -5.74 17.53
CA ALA A 322 -12.54 -4.96 16.93
C ALA A 322 -12.10 -3.81 17.84
N ALA A 323 -10.78 -3.69 18.06
CA ALA A 323 -10.18 -2.68 18.94
C ALA A 323 -10.25 -1.25 18.38
N LEU A 324 -10.92 -1.05 17.24
CA LEU A 324 -11.07 0.23 16.57
C LEU A 324 -12.37 0.27 15.74
N SER A 325 -12.81 1.48 15.39
CA SER A 325 -13.92 1.64 14.45
C SER A 325 -13.58 1.12 13.08
N LEU A 326 -14.45 0.27 12.52
CA LEU A 326 -14.35 -0.23 11.15
C LEU A 326 -15.16 0.59 10.14
N HIS A 327 -15.80 1.67 10.55
CA HIS A 327 -16.51 2.57 9.64
C HIS A 327 -15.53 3.44 8.87
N PRO A 328 -15.52 3.40 7.52
CA PRO A 328 -14.63 4.21 6.72
C PRO A 328 -15.00 5.70 6.78
N ASP A 329 -14.00 6.59 6.68
CA ASP A 329 -14.21 8.02 6.56
C ASP A 329 -14.89 8.33 5.21
N PRO A 330 -16.13 8.88 5.21
CA PRO A 330 -16.86 9.19 3.98
C PRO A 330 -16.18 10.27 3.12
N ASN A 331 -15.28 11.07 3.70
CA ASN A 331 -14.48 12.03 2.94
C ASN A 331 -13.37 11.35 2.12
N ILE A 332 -13.00 10.12 2.44
CA ILE A 332 -11.95 9.37 1.75
C ILE A 332 -12.52 8.25 0.89
N VAL A 333 -13.50 7.51 1.40
CA VAL A 333 -14.13 6.39 0.69
C VAL A 333 -15.62 6.67 0.54
N THR A 334 -16.06 6.74 -0.71
CA THR A 334 -17.47 6.98 -1.05
C THR A 334 -17.95 5.95 -2.06
N ARG A 335 -19.19 5.48 -1.88
CA ARG A 335 -19.88 4.72 -2.94
C ARG A 335 -20.22 5.71 -4.08
N PHE A 336 -20.03 5.28 -5.32
CA PHE A 336 -20.47 6.05 -6.47
C PHE A 336 -22.01 6.17 -6.43
N HIS A 337 -22.53 7.37 -6.66
CA HIS A 337 -23.94 7.63 -6.83
C HIS A 337 -24.14 8.22 -8.22
N ARG A 338 -25.12 7.69 -8.96
CA ARG A 338 -25.57 8.37 -10.17
C ARG A 338 -26.29 9.65 -9.72
N SER A 339 -25.75 10.81 -10.05
CA SER A 339 -26.52 12.03 -9.96
C SER A 339 -27.67 11.93 -10.98
N VAL A 340 -28.88 11.97 -10.51
CA VAL A 340 -30.02 12.27 -11.35
C VAL A 340 -29.83 13.73 -11.75
N ILE A 341 -29.49 14.01 -13.02
CA ILE A 341 -29.63 15.33 -13.56
C ILE A 341 -31.15 15.49 -13.64
N GLU A 342 -31.72 16.30 -12.76
CA GLU A 342 -33.10 16.80 -12.94
C GLU A 342 -33.05 17.53 -14.27
N LEU A 343 -33.71 16.94 -15.25
CA LEU A 343 -34.04 17.62 -16.49
C LEU A 343 -35.29 18.47 -16.15
N ASP A 344 -35.04 19.73 -15.76
CA ASP A 344 -36.08 20.76 -15.75
C ASP A 344 -36.54 21.08 -17.17
#